data_90879ff8b294eca02677d11a5bf674e0
#
_entry.id   90879ff8b294eca02677d11a5bf674e0
#
_cell.length_a   1.000
_cell.length_b   1.000
_cell.length_c   1.000
_cell.angle_alpha   90.00
_cell.angle_beta   90.00
_cell.angle_gamma   90.00
#
_symmetry.space_group_name_H-M   'P 1'
#
loop_
_entity.id
_entity.type
_entity.pdbx_description
1 polymer ?
#
loop_
_entity_poly.entity_id
_entity_poly.type
_entity_poly.pdbx_seq_one_letter_code
_entity_poly.pdbx_strand_id
1 'polypeptide(L)'
;MIRSVFAGVCRTPFVAASRATTYKAPALVHRFYSDQATPETESAQPASSANSAEAKQEAEAAPAISAQDVEKLKQTITEKDAKLKELKDAYLRSLADAENIRTRAKTEVDNTKAFAIQKFAKDLLDTVDILELAIKHVPQEHLADKVANKSLVDLYEGVDMTKSNLLRTLERHGVESFDPMDQPYDPNTSHALYQAPIPGKTPGHVFAVEKRGYSIKGRTLRPAQVGVVLDPSGN
;
A
#
# COMPACT_ATOMS: atom_id res chain seq x y z
N MET A 1 4.52 -61.23 -40.23
CA MET A 1 3.09 -61.47 -39.91
C MET A 1 2.88 -61.27 -38.44
N ILE A 2 2.37 -60.10 -37.97
CA ILE A 2 1.62 -60.01 -36.72
C ILE A 2 0.84 -58.65 -36.83
N ARG A 3 -0.45 -58.73 -36.64
CA ARG A 3 -1.51 -57.79 -36.91
C ARG A 3 -1.55 -56.67 -35.86
N SER A 4 -1.75 -55.44 -36.32
CA SER A 4 -2.18 -54.29 -35.58
C SER A 4 -3.57 -54.48 -34.97
N VAL A 5 -3.75 -54.10 -33.69
CA VAL A 5 -5.06 -53.89 -33.07
C VAL A 5 -5.18 -52.45 -32.67
N PHE A 6 -5.99 -51.71 -33.43
CA PHE A 6 -6.48 -50.39 -33.10
C PHE A 6 -7.58 -50.52 -32.05
N ALA A 7 -7.40 -49.92 -30.87
CA ALA A 7 -8.45 -49.70 -29.89
C ALA A 7 -8.88 -48.26 -29.92
N GLY A 8 -10.16 -48.02 -30.26
CA GLY A 8 -10.76 -46.70 -30.39
C GLY A 8 -10.93 -45.99 -29.06
N VAL A 9 -10.55 -44.74 -29.05
CA VAL A 9 -10.81 -43.80 -27.98
C VAL A 9 -12.16 -43.13 -28.24
N CYS A 10 -13.10 -43.44 -27.34
CA CYS A 10 -14.44 -42.88 -27.30
C CYS A 10 -14.37 -41.40 -26.91
N ARG A 11 -14.68 -40.48 -27.84
CA ARG A 11 -14.86 -39.05 -27.59
C ARG A 11 -16.28 -38.82 -27.07
N THR A 12 -16.42 -38.47 -25.79
CA THR A 12 -17.66 -37.88 -25.25
C THR A 12 -17.64 -36.38 -25.48
N PRO A 13 -18.68 -35.76 -26.01
CA PRO A 13 -18.79 -34.31 -26.11
C PRO A 13 -19.20 -33.75 -24.77
N PHE A 14 -18.35 -32.91 -24.20
CA PHE A 14 -18.64 -32.09 -23.02
C PHE A 14 -19.55 -30.91 -23.44
N VAL A 15 -20.83 -31.02 -23.13
CA VAL A 15 -21.79 -29.95 -23.32
C VAL A 15 -21.62 -28.96 -22.17
N ALA A 16 -21.01 -27.82 -22.43
CA ALA A 16 -20.93 -26.71 -21.51
C ALA A 16 -22.27 -25.97 -21.51
N ALA A 17 -23.08 -26.21 -20.50
CA ALA A 17 -24.25 -25.40 -20.19
C ALA A 17 -23.81 -24.12 -19.50
N SER A 18 -23.66 -23.02 -20.22
CA SER A 18 -23.48 -21.69 -19.68
C SER A 18 -24.80 -21.17 -19.11
N ARG A 19 -24.98 -21.28 -17.80
CA ARG A 19 -25.99 -20.51 -17.08
C ARG A 19 -25.53 -19.06 -16.97
N ALA A 20 -26.03 -18.22 -17.83
CA ALA A 20 -25.93 -16.76 -17.71
C ALA A 20 -26.78 -16.31 -16.52
N THR A 21 -26.15 -16.07 -15.39
CA THR A 21 -26.78 -15.38 -14.26
C THR A 21 -26.72 -13.87 -14.56
N THR A 22 -27.84 -13.34 -15.01
CA THR A 22 -28.02 -11.89 -15.18
C THR A 22 -28.05 -11.23 -13.80
N TYR A 23 -26.93 -10.66 -13.38
CA TYR A 23 -26.86 -9.74 -12.26
C TYR A 23 -27.48 -8.40 -12.69
N LYS A 24 -28.66 -8.13 -12.18
CA LYS A 24 -29.31 -6.83 -12.29
C LYS A 24 -28.60 -5.88 -11.34
N ALA A 25 -27.73 -5.03 -11.88
CA ALA A 25 -27.04 -3.99 -11.11
C ALA A 25 -28.09 -2.96 -10.62
N PRO A 26 -28.04 -2.53 -9.36
CA PRO A 26 -28.86 -1.40 -8.92
C PRO A 26 -28.33 -0.12 -9.56
N ALA A 27 -29.23 0.66 -10.12
CA ALA A 27 -28.94 1.97 -10.70
C ALA A 27 -28.40 2.89 -9.61
N LEU A 28 -27.10 3.21 -9.72
CA LEU A 28 -26.47 4.28 -8.96
C LEU A 28 -27.01 5.61 -9.46
N VAL A 29 -27.88 6.22 -8.67
CA VAL A 29 -28.29 7.61 -8.86
C VAL A 29 -27.08 8.49 -8.57
N HIS A 30 -26.39 8.92 -9.62
CA HIS A 30 -25.41 10.00 -9.52
C HIS A 30 -26.14 11.30 -9.20
N ARG A 31 -26.13 11.69 -7.95
CA ARG A 31 -26.42 13.07 -7.57
C ARG A 31 -25.18 13.90 -7.92
N PHE A 32 -25.27 14.63 -9.02
CA PHE A 32 -24.37 15.70 -9.34
C PHE A 32 -24.52 16.81 -8.29
N TYR A 33 -23.51 16.97 -7.46
CA TYR A 33 -23.33 18.15 -6.65
C TYR A 33 -22.67 19.20 -7.54
N SER A 34 -23.44 20.14 -8.06
CA SER A 34 -22.90 21.29 -8.77
C SER A 34 -22.38 22.27 -7.74
N ASP A 35 -21.08 22.42 -7.75
CA ASP A 35 -20.34 23.50 -7.15
C ASP A 35 -20.64 24.77 -7.95
N GLN A 36 -21.38 25.70 -7.35
CA GLN A 36 -21.54 27.04 -7.90
C GLN A 36 -20.99 28.04 -6.91
N ALA A 37 -19.86 28.58 -7.31
CA ALA A 37 -19.21 29.72 -6.75
C ALA A 37 -20.14 30.96 -6.74
N THR A 38 -20.11 31.65 -5.63
CA THR A 38 -20.64 33.01 -5.49
C THR A 38 -19.85 34.02 -6.32
N PRO A 39 -20.50 35.03 -6.85
CA PRO A 39 -19.93 36.38 -6.72
C PRO A 39 -20.86 37.35 -6.00
N GLU A 40 -20.25 38.16 -5.17
CA GLU A 40 -20.74 39.37 -4.60
C GLU A 40 -21.17 40.35 -5.69
N THR A 41 -22.19 41.15 -5.44
CA THR A 41 -22.20 42.63 -5.57
C THR A 41 -23.60 43.20 -5.48
N GLU A 42 -23.77 44.03 -4.46
CA GLU A 42 -24.27 45.41 -4.46
C GLU A 42 -25.72 45.77 -4.80
N SER A 43 -26.30 46.39 -3.77
CA SER A 43 -27.17 47.55 -3.78
C SER A 43 -28.44 47.60 -4.63
N ALA A 44 -29.59 47.75 -3.97
CA ALA A 44 -30.49 48.87 -4.05
C ALA A 44 -31.85 48.60 -3.37
N GLN A 45 -32.12 49.29 -2.29
CA GLN A 45 -33.50 49.72 -1.97
C GLN A 45 -33.90 50.89 -2.89
N PRO A 46 -35.17 51.39 -2.98
CA PRO A 46 -36.36 51.15 -2.16
C PRO A 46 -37.69 51.15 -2.96
N ALA A 47 -38.77 51.05 -2.30
CA ALA A 47 -40.09 51.64 -2.43
C ALA A 47 -41.20 50.62 -2.19
N SER A 48 -41.88 50.75 -1.11
CA SER A 48 -43.00 51.63 -0.80
C SER A 48 -44.36 51.00 -1.15
N SER A 49 -45.07 50.84 -0.07
CA SER A 49 -46.50 51.06 0.09
C SER A 49 -47.52 49.96 -0.19
N ALA A 50 -48.33 49.87 0.84
CA ALA A 50 -49.74 49.45 0.84
C ALA A 50 -50.06 47.97 0.93
N ASN A 51 -50.24 47.47 2.14
CA ASN A 51 -51.54 47.01 2.55
C ASN A 51 -51.59 46.87 4.09
N SER A 52 -51.97 47.98 4.72
CA SER A 52 -52.47 47.98 6.08
C SER A 52 -54.00 47.95 6.06
N ALA A 53 -54.58 46.78 6.09
CA ALA A 53 -55.95 46.56 6.45
C ALA A 53 -56.28 45.09 6.33
N GLU A 54 -56.10 44.34 7.43
CA GLU A 54 -56.77 43.09 7.78
C GLU A 54 -55.90 42.27 8.79
N ALA A 55 -55.66 42.87 9.93
CA ALA A 55 -55.17 42.13 11.08
C ALA A 55 -55.69 42.77 12.36
N LYS A 56 -56.99 42.91 12.44
CA LYS A 56 -57.69 43.26 13.70
C LYS A 56 -58.92 42.41 13.77
N GLN A 57 -58.78 41.14 14.13
CA GLN A 57 -59.79 40.30 14.73
C GLN A 57 -59.27 38.87 14.81
N GLU A 58 -58.45 38.64 15.84
CA GLU A 58 -58.23 37.33 16.47
C GLU A 58 -57.29 37.52 17.66
N ALA A 59 -57.67 38.44 18.51
CA ALA A 59 -56.99 38.64 19.80
C ALA A 59 -58.05 38.37 20.89
N GLU A 60 -58.62 37.20 20.93
CA GLU A 60 -59.42 36.78 22.06
C GLU A 60 -59.50 35.25 22.11
N ALA A 61 -58.62 34.69 22.89
CA ALA A 61 -58.58 33.42 23.60
C ALA A 61 -57.14 32.89 23.73
N ALA A 62 -56.29 33.67 24.36
CA ALA A 62 -55.09 33.08 24.96
C ALA A 62 -55.53 32.31 26.20
N PRO A 63 -55.44 30.97 26.25
CA PRO A 63 -55.65 30.25 27.48
C PRO A 63 -54.66 30.76 28.50
N ALA A 64 -55.17 31.17 29.66
CA ALA A 64 -54.33 31.60 30.79
C ALA A 64 -53.39 30.45 31.15
N ILE A 65 -52.13 30.57 30.65
CA ILE A 65 -51.05 29.61 30.91
C ILE A 65 -50.82 29.62 32.40
N SER A 66 -51.12 28.50 33.07
CA SER A 66 -50.95 28.43 34.52
C SER A 66 -49.47 28.49 34.85
N ALA A 67 -49.12 29.11 36.00
CA ALA A 67 -47.72 29.21 36.44
C ALA A 67 -47.05 27.82 36.49
N GLN A 68 -47.83 26.76 36.74
CA GLN A 68 -47.34 25.36 36.71
C GLN A 68 -46.99 24.86 35.32
N ASP A 69 -47.66 25.31 34.26
CA ASP A 69 -47.37 24.90 32.89
C ASP A 69 -46.11 25.59 32.36
N VAL A 70 -45.84 26.84 32.81
CA VAL A 70 -44.62 27.55 32.51
C VAL A 70 -43.39 26.87 33.15
N GLU A 71 -43.52 26.40 34.40
CA GLU A 71 -42.44 25.63 35.05
C GLU A 71 -42.17 24.30 34.36
N LYS A 72 -43.19 23.54 33.98
CA LYS A 72 -43.05 22.31 33.21
C LYS A 72 -42.37 22.56 31.87
N LEU A 73 -42.74 23.61 31.15
CA LEU A 73 -42.13 23.99 29.88
C LEU A 73 -40.65 24.36 30.07
N LYS A 74 -40.30 25.12 31.13
CA LYS A 74 -38.90 25.43 31.46
C LYS A 74 -38.09 24.14 31.74
N GLN A 75 -38.63 23.22 32.51
CA GLN A 75 -37.98 21.91 32.77
C GLN A 75 -37.77 21.11 31.49
N THR A 76 -38.77 21.04 30.61
CA THR A 76 -38.64 20.33 29.33
C THR A 76 -37.63 21.01 28.39
N ILE A 77 -37.49 22.31 28.40
CA ILE A 77 -36.48 23.06 27.65
C ILE A 77 -35.10 22.72 28.16
N THR A 78 -34.88 22.79 29.50
CA THR A 78 -33.58 22.46 30.08
C THR A 78 -33.16 21.02 29.81
N GLU A 79 -34.10 20.04 29.88
CA GLU A 79 -33.82 18.66 29.52
C GLU A 79 -33.49 18.48 28.04
N LYS A 80 -34.20 19.18 27.14
CA LYS A 80 -33.91 19.15 25.71
C LYS A 80 -32.58 19.80 25.39
N ASP A 81 -32.25 20.92 26.06
CA ASP A 81 -30.95 21.59 25.87
C ASP A 81 -29.79 20.73 26.38
N ALA A 82 -29.96 19.99 27.46
CA ALA A 82 -28.97 19.03 27.93
C ALA A 82 -28.76 17.90 26.89
N LYS A 83 -29.85 17.31 26.38
CA LYS A 83 -29.81 16.28 25.34
C LYS A 83 -29.19 16.81 24.03
N LEU A 84 -29.49 18.04 23.65
CA LEU A 84 -28.89 18.68 22.48
C LEU A 84 -27.38 18.86 22.63
N LYS A 85 -26.91 19.23 23.84
CA LYS A 85 -25.47 19.31 24.11
C LYS A 85 -24.82 17.95 24.02
N GLU A 86 -25.36 16.93 24.66
CA GLU A 86 -24.84 15.56 24.57
C GLU A 86 -24.79 15.04 23.13
N LEU A 87 -25.84 15.26 22.36
CA LEU A 87 -25.91 14.86 20.96
C LEU A 87 -24.89 15.63 20.09
N LYS A 88 -24.72 16.93 20.35
CA LYS A 88 -23.69 17.74 19.67
C LYS A 88 -22.28 17.23 19.99
N ASP A 89 -22.01 16.95 21.25
CA ASP A 89 -20.71 16.44 21.68
C ASP A 89 -20.44 15.03 21.10
N ALA A 90 -21.44 14.16 21.10
CA ALA A 90 -21.35 12.85 20.47
C ALA A 90 -21.14 12.97 18.95
N TYR A 91 -21.84 13.89 18.28
CA TYR A 91 -21.69 14.14 16.86
C TYR A 91 -20.30 14.68 16.52
N LEU A 92 -19.80 15.67 17.27
CA LEU A 92 -18.45 16.20 17.06
C LEU A 92 -17.37 15.12 17.25
N ARG A 93 -17.54 14.27 18.28
CA ARG A 93 -16.63 13.14 18.50
C ARG A 93 -16.68 12.16 17.34
N SER A 94 -17.87 11.80 16.87
CA SER A 94 -18.00 10.89 15.73
C SER A 94 -17.44 11.44 14.42
N LEU A 95 -17.52 12.78 14.22
CA LEU A 95 -16.86 13.43 13.08
C LEU A 95 -15.33 13.37 13.19
N ALA A 96 -14.79 13.63 14.38
CA ALA A 96 -13.35 13.52 14.60
C ALA A 96 -12.85 12.09 14.39
N ASP A 97 -13.60 11.10 14.89
CA ASP A 97 -13.28 9.68 14.68
C ASP A 97 -13.36 9.29 13.20
N ALA A 98 -14.38 9.77 12.50
CA ALA A 98 -14.51 9.52 11.06
C ALA A 98 -13.36 10.12 10.25
N GLU A 99 -12.89 11.33 10.59
CA GLU A 99 -11.74 11.95 9.92
C GLU A 99 -10.43 11.22 10.25
N ASN A 100 -10.24 10.80 11.50
CA ASN A 100 -9.09 9.99 11.89
C ASN A 100 -9.06 8.64 11.14
N ILE A 101 -10.21 7.97 11.02
CA ILE A 101 -10.32 6.73 10.24
C ILE A 101 -10.01 7.00 8.76
N ARG A 102 -10.53 8.08 8.19
CA ARG A 102 -10.30 8.43 6.79
C ARG A 102 -8.82 8.70 6.50
N THR A 103 -8.16 9.48 7.35
CA THR A 103 -6.73 9.77 7.19
C THR A 103 -5.88 8.52 7.36
N ARG A 104 -6.19 7.70 8.37
CA ARG A 104 -5.52 6.41 8.58
C ARG A 104 -5.72 5.46 7.41
N ALA A 105 -6.96 5.29 6.93
CA ALA A 105 -7.25 4.45 5.78
C ALA A 105 -6.51 4.91 4.53
N LYS A 106 -6.40 6.23 4.29
CA LYS A 106 -5.62 6.77 3.18
C LYS A 106 -4.14 6.39 3.28
N THR A 107 -3.53 6.58 4.44
CA THR A 107 -2.12 6.20 4.65
C THR A 107 -1.90 4.69 4.52
N GLU A 108 -2.82 3.87 5.01
CA GLU A 108 -2.76 2.40 4.86
C GLU A 108 -2.89 1.97 3.40
N VAL A 109 -3.77 2.58 2.62
CA VAL A 109 -3.91 2.32 1.18
C VAL A 109 -2.64 2.72 0.43
N ASP A 110 -2.06 3.89 0.73
CA ASP A 110 -0.84 4.36 0.07
C ASP A 110 0.35 3.46 0.43
N ASN A 111 0.47 3.05 1.70
CA ASN A 111 1.48 2.08 2.13
C ASN A 111 1.29 0.72 1.46
N THR A 112 0.05 0.22 1.38
CA THR A 112 -0.25 -1.05 0.73
C THR A 112 0.12 -1.01 -0.75
N LYS A 113 -0.20 0.08 -1.46
CA LYS A 113 0.21 0.28 -2.86
C LYS A 113 1.72 0.33 -3.01
N ALA A 114 2.41 1.02 -2.09
CA ALA A 114 3.86 1.17 -2.14
C ALA A 114 4.60 -0.16 -1.95
N PHE A 115 4.08 -1.04 -1.09
CA PHE A 115 4.72 -2.29 -0.70
C PHE A 115 4.00 -3.55 -1.19
N ALA A 116 3.02 -3.41 -2.10
CA ALA A 116 2.26 -4.55 -2.64
C ALA A 116 3.14 -5.66 -3.24
N ILE A 117 4.24 -5.28 -3.89
CA ILE A 117 5.17 -6.20 -4.54
C ILE A 117 6.25 -6.75 -3.62
N GLN A 118 6.29 -6.34 -2.33
CA GLN A 118 7.37 -6.67 -1.40
C GLN A 118 7.58 -8.20 -1.29
N LYS A 119 6.51 -8.95 -1.11
CA LYS A 119 6.59 -10.41 -0.97
C LYS A 119 7.08 -11.07 -2.26
N PHE A 120 6.50 -10.69 -3.39
CA PHE A 120 6.90 -11.20 -4.71
C PHE A 120 8.37 -10.88 -5.01
N ALA A 121 8.80 -9.63 -4.76
CA ALA A 121 10.19 -9.24 -4.97
C ALA A 121 11.14 -10.05 -4.08
N LYS A 122 10.78 -10.30 -2.81
CA LYS A 122 11.60 -11.13 -1.92
C LYS A 122 11.79 -12.55 -2.44
N ASP A 123 10.72 -13.19 -2.92
CA ASP A 123 10.78 -14.54 -3.47
C ASP A 123 11.61 -14.57 -4.77
N LEU A 124 11.60 -13.47 -5.53
CA LEU A 124 12.38 -13.34 -6.77
C LEU A 124 13.88 -13.13 -6.52
N LEU A 125 14.27 -12.53 -5.38
CA LEU A 125 15.67 -12.35 -5.00
C LEU A 125 16.41 -13.68 -4.82
N ASP A 126 15.74 -14.72 -4.38
CA ASP A 126 16.34 -16.05 -4.28
C ASP A 126 16.75 -16.59 -5.66
N THR A 127 16.00 -16.24 -6.70
CA THR A 127 16.34 -16.60 -8.09
C THR A 127 17.58 -15.82 -8.56
N VAL A 128 17.70 -14.54 -8.17
CA VAL A 128 18.92 -13.74 -8.46
C VAL A 128 20.15 -14.35 -7.80
N ASP A 129 20.05 -14.82 -6.55
CA ASP A 129 21.14 -15.47 -5.85
C ASP A 129 21.59 -16.76 -6.56
N ILE A 130 20.63 -17.55 -7.06
CA ILE A 130 20.94 -18.77 -7.82
C ILE A 130 21.66 -18.43 -9.13
N LEU A 131 21.24 -17.38 -9.82
CA LEU A 131 21.92 -16.92 -11.03
C LEU A 131 23.35 -16.42 -10.73
N GLU A 132 23.54 -15.71 -9.62
CA GLU A 132 24.89 -15.27 -9.18
C GLU A 132 25.76 -16.48 -8.81
N LEU A 133 25.19 -17.46 -8.13
CA LEU A 133 25.88 -18.70 -7.78
C LEU A 133 26.28 -19.47 -9.05
N ALA A 134 25.39 -19.57 -10.04
CA ALA A 134 25.68 -20.22 -11.30
C ALA A 134 26.86 -19.55 -12.04
N ILE A 135 26.88 -18.22 -12.07
CA ILE A 135 27.98 -17.44 -12.66
C ILE A 135 29.31 -17.67 -11.92
N LYS A 136 29.29 -17.70 -10.59
CA LYS A 136 30.48 -17.92 -9.75
C LYS A 136 31.07 -19.33 -9.91
N HIS A 137 30.23 -20.35 -10.20
CA HIS A 137 30.68 -21.73 -10.33
C HIS A 137 31.35 -22.03 -11.67
N VAL A 138 31.25 -21.15 -12.68
CA VAL A 138 31.93 -21.36 -13.95
C VAL A 138 33.41 -21.07 -13.79
N PRO A 139 34.33 -22.06 -14.00
CA PRO A 139 35.76 -21.83 -13.91
C PRO A 139 36.23 -20.82 -14.97
N GLN A 140 36.98 -19.82 -14.55
CA GLN A 140 37.48 -18.78 -15.47
C GLN A 140 38.41 -19.32 -16.55
N GLU A 141 39.08 -20.43 -16.29
CA GLU A 141 39.94 -21.14 -17.26
C GLU A 141 39.16 -21.54 -18.51
N HIS A 142 37.94 -22.02 -18.35
CA HIS A 142 37.09 -22.41 -19.49
C HIS A 142 36.52 -21.21 -20.25
N LEU A 143 36.45 -20.04 -19.64
CA LEU A 143 36.01 -18.79 -20.28
C LEU A 143 37.13 -18.15 -21.11
N ALA A 144 38.41 -18.42 -20.78
CA ALA A 144 39.55 -17.90 -21.49
C ALA A 144 39.63 -18.50 -22.90
N ASP A 145 39.31 -19.78 -23.08
CA ASP A 145 39.38 -20.50 -24.36
C ASP A 145 38.03 -20.36 -25.13
N LYS A 146 37.82 -19.18 -25.71
CA LYS A 146 36.59 -18.87 -26.47
C LYS A 146 36.35 -19.75 -27.69
N VAL A 147 37.38 -20.36 -28.24
CA VAL A 147 37.30 -21.20 -29.44
C VAL A 147 36.90 -22.64 -29.09
N ALA A 148 37.47 -23.21 -28.01
CA ALA A 148 37.18 -24.56 -27.56
C ALA A 148 35.82 -24.68 -26.87
N ASN A 149 35.40 -23.65 -26.11
CA ASN A 149 34.23 -23.70 -25.27
C ASN A 149 33.20 -22.61 -25.64
N LYS A 150 33.00 -22.34 -26.93
CA LYS A 150 32.08 -21.32 -27.40
C LYS A 150 30.67 -21.40 -26.77
N SER A 151 30.10 -22.61 -26.74
CA SER A 151 28.75 -22.84 -26.19
C SER A 151 28.65 -22.48 -24.69
N LEU A 152 29.74 -22.70 -23.92
CA LEU A 152 29.80 -22.33 -22.50
C LEU A 152 29.88 -20.82 -22.34
N VAL A 153 30.66 -20.14 -23.15
CA VAL A 153 30.79 -18.68 -23.14
C VAL A 153 29.45 -18.01 -23.51
N ASP A 154 28.80 -18.49 -24.57
CA ASP A 154 27.50 -17.99 -25.01
C ASP A 154 26.43 -18.20 -23.91
N LEU A 155 26.46 -19.34 -23.21
CA LEU A 155 25.58 -19.62 -22.07
C LEU A 155 25.86 -18.67 -20.88
N TYR A 156 27.13 -18.48 -20.55
CA TYR A 156 27.55 -17.58 -19.47
C TYR A 156 27.11 -16.14 -19.73
N GLU A 157 27.32 -15.63 -20.94
CA GLU A 157 26.85 -14.31 -21.35
C GLU A 157 25.31 -14.23 -21.29
N GLY A 158 24.60 -15.25 -21.74
CA GLY A 158 23.14 -15.31 -21.67
C GLY A 158 22.60 -15.26 -20.23
N VAL A 159 23.24 -15.97 -19.30
CA VAL A 159 22.86 -15.96 -17.88
C VAL A 159 23.16 -14.59 -17.24
N ASP A 160 24.33 -13.98 -17.54
CA ASP A 160 24.68 -12.67 -17.00
C ASP A 160 23.76 -11.56 -17.54
N MET A 161 23.42 -11.60 -18.83
CA MET A 161 22.42 -10.71 -19.42
C MET A 161 21.05 -10.88 -18.78
N THR A 162 20.64 -12.12 -18.50
CA THR A 162 19.35 -12.41 -17.83
C THR A 162 19.33 -11.84 -16.42
N LYS A 163 20.38 -12.04 -15.63
CA LYS A 163 20.57 -11.45 -14.30
C LYS A 163 20.49 -9.92 -14.37
N SER A 164 21.23 -9.31 -15.28
CA SER A 164 21.25 -7.85 -15.44
C SER A 164 19.89 -7.28 -15.82
N ASN A 165 19.17 -7.94 -16.70
CA ASN A 165 17.81 -7.55 -17.09
C ASN A 165 16.82 -7.67 -15.92
N LEU A 166 16.95 -8.73 -15.12
CA LEU A 166 16.13 -8.95 -13.93
C LEU A 166 16.36 -7.84 -12.88
N LEU A 167 17.62 -7.51 -12.60
CA LEU A 167 17.99 -6.42 -11.68
C LEU A 167 17.44 -5.08 -12.16
N ARG A 168 17.59 -4.73 -13.44
CA ARG A 168 16.99 -3.50 -14.01
C ARG A 168 15.48 -3.47 -13.90
N THR A 169 14.83 -4.62 -14.01
CA THR A 169 13.38 -4.70 -13.84
C THR A 169 12.97 -4.45 -12.39
N LEU A 170 13.71 -4.99 -11.43
CA LEU A 170 13.51 -4.73 -10.00
C LEU A 170 13.73 -3.25 -9.66
N GLU A 171 14.77 -2.61 -10.22
CA GLU A 171 15.03 -1.18 -10.04
C GLU A 171 13.87 -0.30 -10.55
N ARG A 172 13.26 -0.63 -11.70
CA ARG A 172 12.07 0.08 -12.20
C ARG A 172 10.89 0.01 -11.24
N HIS A 173 10.81 -1.04 -10.43
CA HIS A 173 9.79 -1.20 -9.39
C HIS A 173 10.21 -0.64 -8.03
N GLY A 174 11.37 0.06 -7.98
CA GLY A 174 11.86 0.73 -6.78
C GLY A 174 12.56 -0.21 -5.79
N VAL A 175 13.04 -1.36 -6.26
CA VAL A 175 13.92 -2.25 -5.49
C VAL A 175 15.37 -1.89 -5.82
N GLU A 176 16.12 -1.47 -4.83
CA GLU A 176 17.52 -1.05 -4.95
C GLU A 176 18.42 -2.06 -4.26
N SER A 177 19.52 -2.42 -4.90
CA SER A 177 20.55 -3.25 -4.30
C SER A 177 21.54 -2.37 -3.54
N PHE A 178 21.98 -2.81 -2.37
CA PHE A 178 23.05 -2.16 -1.63
C PHE A 178 24.10 -3.18 -1.20
N ASP A 179 25.35 -2.72 -1.23
CA ASP A 179 26.53 -3.51 -0.87
C ASP A 179 27.27 -2.78 0.25
N PRO A 180 27.24 -3.29 1.49
CA PRO A 180 27.88 -2.66 2.63
C PRO A 180 29.38 -2.99 2.76
N MET A 181 30.05 -3.41 1.68
CA MET A 181 31.46 -3.77 1.73
C MET A 181 32.33 -2.61 2.23
N ASP A 182 33.23 -2.89 3.16
CA ASP A 182 34.13 -1.93 3.82
C ASP A 182 33.42 -0.79 4.60
N GLN A 183 32.10 -0.92 4.82
CA GLN A 183 31.31 0.03 5.64
C GLN A 183 31.20 -0.48 7.09
N PRO A 184 30.91 0.42 8.05
CA PRO A 184 30.59 0.01 9.41
C PRO A 184 29.33 -0.86 9.41
N TYR A 185 29.32 -1.90 10.23
CA TYR A 185 28.21 -2.81 10.36
C TYR A 185 26.97 -2.11 10.95
N ASP A 186 25.87 -2.13 10.22
CA ASP A 186 24.56 -1.66 10.68
C ASP A 186 23.59 -2.82 10.82
N PRO A 187 23.09 -3.12 12.04
CA PRO A 187 22.14 -4.22 12.29
C PRO A 187 20.79 -4.07 11.57
N ASN A 188 20.40 -2.84 11.17
CA ASN A 188 19.12 -2.60 10.49
C ASN A 188 19.15 -3.02 9.02
N THR A 189 20.31 -2.93 8.39
CA THR A 189 20.51 -3.18 6.96
C THR A 189 21.25 -4.48 6.68
N SER A 190 22.04 -4.97 7.62
CA SER A 190 22.94 -6.11 7.45
C SER A 190 22.75 -7.17 8.52
N HIS A 191 22.96 -8.43 8.15
CA HIS A 191 22.94 -9.58 9.05
C HIS A 191 24.32 -10.24 9.05
N ALA A 192 25.02 -10.16 10.18
CA ALA A 192 26.33 -10.81 10.35
C ALA A 192 26.14 -12.34 10.46
N LEU A 193 26.74 -13.10 9.55
CA LEU A 193 26.75 -14.56 9.57
C LEU A 193 27.91 -15.09 10.43
N TYR A 194 29.07 -14.45 10.31
CA TYR A 194 30.27 -14.83 11.03
C TYR A 194 31.16 -13.62 11.29
N GLN A 195 32.03 -13.79 12.27
CA GLN A 195 33.04 -12.79 12.62
C GLN A 195 34.42 -13.44 12.53
N ALA A 196 35.37 -12.73 11.96
CA ALA A 196 36.74 -13.20 11.85
C ALA A 196 37.74 -12.08 12.18
N PRO A 197 38.83 -12.39 12.90
CA PRO A 197 39.91 -11.45 13.12
C PRO A 197 40.71 -11.31 11.83
N ILE A 198 40.68 -10.13 11.17
CA ILE A 198 41.46 -9.87 9.97
C ILE A 198 42.45 -8.80 10.27
N PRO A 199 43.78 -9.10 10.15
CA PRO A 199 44.83 -8.10 10.35
C PRO A 199 44.76 -7.02 9.27
N GLY A 200 44.77 -5.75 9.67
CA GLY A 200 44.80 -4.61 8.77
C GLY A 200 43.44 -4.02 8.40
N LYS A 201 42.31 -4.58 8.87
CA LYS A 201 40.97 -3.97 8.75
C LYS A 201 40.46 -3.44 10.08
N THR A 202 39.69 -2.37 10.02
CA THR A 202 39.09 -1.78 11.23
C THR A 202 38.07 -2.69 11.84
N PRO A 203 38.09 -2.92 13.17
CA PRO A 203 37.08 -3.70 13.86
C PRO A 203 35.67 -3.15 13.64
N GLY A 204 34.67 -4.05 13.58
CA GLY A 204 33.27 -3.65 13.38
C GLY A 204 32.91 -3.29 11.95
N HIS A 205 33.83 -3.43 10.97
CA HIS A 205 33.54 -3.23 9.55
C HIS A 205 33.22 -4.54 8.84
N VAL A 206 32.47 -4.43 7.77
CA VAL A 206 32.14 -5.56 6.89
C VAL A 206 33.35 -5.86 6.00
N PHE A 207 33.84 -7.08 6.02
CA PHE A 207 34.96 -7.49 5.18
C PHE A 207 34.58 -8.38 4.02
N ALA A 208 33.42 -9.04 4.10
CA ALA A 208 32.90 -9.92 3.06
C ALA A 208 31.39 -9.81 2.97
N VAL A 209 30.87 -9.89 1.76
CA VAL A 209 29.43 -9.89 1.49
C VAL A 209 29.10 -11.19 0.76
N GLU A 210 28.40 -12.10 1.45
CA GLU A 210 27.97 -13.38 0.90
C GLU A 210 26.74 -13.21 0.01
N LYS A 211 25.76 -12.42 0.49
CA LYS A 211 24.55 -12.08 -0.26
C LYS A 211 24.29 -10.59 -0.15
N ARG A 212 24.01 -9.96 -1.27
CA ARG A 212 23.66 -8.53 -1.34
C ARG A 212 22.35 -8.24 -0.63
N GLY A 213 22.29 -7.08 -0.01
CA GLY A 213 21.06 -6.55 0.55
C GLY A 213 20.23 -5.83 -0.51
N TYR A 214 18.91 -5.80 -0.27
CA TYR A 214 17.96 -5.11 -1.13
C TYR A 214 16.98 -4.30 -0.29
N SER A 215 16.66 -3.10 -0.77
CA SER A 215 15.67 -2.20 -0.17
C SER A 215 14.58 -1.84 -1.18
N ILE A 216 13.38 -1.54 -0.68
CA ILE A 216 12.27 -1.04 -1.48
C ILE A 216 11.77 0.27 -0.88
N LYS A 217 11.92 1.37 -1.62
CA LYS A 217 11.49 2.70 -1.18
C LYS A 217 12.00 3.05 0.23
N GLY A 218 13.25 2.74 0.52
CA GLY A 218 13.89 3.03 1.82
C GLY A 218 13.61 2.01 2.93
N ARG A 219 12.81 0.97 2.67
CA ARG A 219 12.58 -0.12 3.63
C ARG A 219 13.39 -1.34 3.22
N THR A 220 14.14 -1.94 4.16
CA THR A 220 14.90 -3.16 3.92
C THR A 220 13.97 -4.32 3.56
N LEU A 221 14.15 -4.86 2.36
CA LEU A 221 13.44 -6.02 1.85
C LEU A 221 14.09 -7.32 2.34
N ARG A 222 15.42 -7.36 2.19
CA ARG A 222 16.30 -8.42 2.66
C ARG A 222 17.61 -7.80 3.14
N PRO A 223 18.04 -8.06 4.39
CA PRO A 223 19.35 -7.59 4.86
C PRO A 223 20.48 -8.25 4.07
N ALA A 224 21.60 -7.54 3.91
CA ALA A 224 22.80 -8.12 3.35
C ALA A 224 23.37 -9.16 4.34
N GLN A 225 23.79 -10.32 3.81
CA GLN A 225 24.50 -11.31 4.62
C GLN A 225 25.99 -11.06 4.53
N VAL A 226 26.59 -10.75 5.69
CA VAL A 226 27.95 -10.21 5.73
C VAL A 226 28.84 -10.95 6.76
N GLY A 227 30.14 -10.94 6.50
CA GLY A 227 31.15 -11.24 7.48
C GLY A 227 31.69 -9.93 8.07
N VAL A 228 31.79 -9.86 9.41
CA VAL A 228 32.23 -8.67 10.15
C VAL A 228 33.59 -8.93 10.80
N VAL A 229 34.45 -7.92 10.77
CA VAL A 229 35.77 -7.99 11.44
C VAL A 229 35.53 -8.01 12.95
N LEU A 230 36.07 -9.06 13.61
CA LEU A 230 35.99 -9.19 15.05
C LEU A 230 36.69 -8.01 15.73
N ASP A 231 36.01 -7.40 16.68
CA ASP A 231 36.63 -6.43 17.57
C ASP A 231 37.35 -7.18 18.71
N PRO A 232 38.69 -7.18 18.75
CA PRO A 232 39.42 -7.88 19.80
C PRO A 232 39.21 -7.26 21.19
N SER A 233 38.59 -6.07 21.27
CA SER A 233 38.29 -5.39 22.55
C SER A 233 36.83 -5.56 22.98
N GLY A 234 35.99 -6.19 22.17
CA GLY A 234 34.59 -6.48 22.51
C GLY A 234 34.46 -7.74 23.40
N ASN A 235 34.09 -7.52 24.61
CA ASN A 235 33.74 -8.54 25.62
C ASN A 235 32.32 -9.04 25.30
#